data_1c0e17b34c19f94f2b4bcc93bbc9e5cc
#
_entry.id   1c0e17b34c19f94f2b4bcc93bbc9e5cc
#
_cell.length_a   1.000
_cell.length_b   1.000
_cell.length_c   1.000
_cell.angle_alpha   90.00
_cell.angle_beta   90.00
_cell.angle_gamma   90.00
#
_symmetry.space_group_name_H-M   'P 1'
#
loop_
_entity.id
_entity.type
_entity.pdbx_description
1 polymer ?
#
loop_
_entity_poly.entity_id
_entity_poly.type
_entity_poly.pdbx_seq_one_letter_code
_entity_poly.pdbx_strand_id
1 'polypeptide(L)'
;MVLLARASALPDEQLPPDLAPAGLVVLGERLRPNAAATLRYFAEQDVTVKVISGDNPRTVGAIAGRLGLPGASDPVDGRELPDHDDSASGDPASLAEAVEAHSVFGRVAPKQKRAMVAALQANGHTVAMTGDGVNDALALKDADIGVAMGAGSQATRAVAQLVLLDSDFAALPPVVAEGRRVLGNIERTSSLYLTKTAYAMVLALATGVAGFVFPFLPRHLTLIASLTIGIPSFFLALAPNAERFRSGFVPRVLRFAAPAGILAGIATLLAYELARREPGLSLAQEQTTAVMTLLWVGLAVLSIIATPLTGWRVTLVGAMAAAFPAVLLVPFARRFFALQAPPLIVWLAAIGIAAIVWSFARLFVPGDQPVGPRGQIVDT
;
A
#
# COMPACT_ATOMS: atom_id res chain seq x y z
N MET A 1 -37.61 16.91 15.48
CA MET A 1 -39.07 17.03 15.62
C MET A 1 -39.51 18.44 15.31
N VAL A 2 -40.57 18.60 14.51
CA VAL A 2 -41.15 19.90 14.16
C VAL A 2 -42.61 19.88 14.65
N LEU A 3 -42.99 20.89 15.43
CA LEU A 3 -44.37 21.08 15.83
C LEU A 3 -45.12 21.78 14.72
N LEU A 4 -46.18 21.19 14.22
CA LEU A 4 -47.12 21.83 13.31
C LEU A 4 -48.23 22.46 14.12
N ALA A 5 -48.43 23.78 13.95
CA ALA A 5 -49.50 24.50 14.57
C ALA A 5 -50.44 25.12 13.53
N ARG A 6 -51.68 25.28 13.88
CA ARG A 6 -52.72 25.94 13.06
C ARG A 6 -53.01 27.30 13.67
N ALA A 7 -53.16 28.31 12.84
CA ALA A 7 -53.61 29.65 13.19
C ALA A 7 -54.66 30.13 12.18
N SER A 8 -55.49 31.09 12.56
CA SER A 8 -56.49 31.70 11.68
C SER A 8 -55.86 32.64 10.62
N ALA A 9 -54.73 33.25 10.93
CA ALA A 9 -53.93 34.10 10.02
C ALA A 9 -52.46 34.02 10.36
N LEU A 10 -51.57 34.28 9.38
CA LEU A 10 -50.12 34.39 9.58
C LEU A 10 -49.75 35.89 9.49
N PRO A 11 -49.48 36.55 10.64
CA PRO A 11 -48.93 37.92 10.63
C PRO A 11 -47.44 37.92 10.29
N ASP A 12 -46.93 38.96 9.68
CA ASP A 12 -45.63 39.02 9.05
C ASP A 12 -44.39 38.89 9.99
N GLU A 13 -44.51 39.10 11.29
CA GLU A 13 -43.35 39.04 12.21
C GLU A 13 -43.64 38.52 13.62
N GLN A 14 -44.84 38.13 13.97
CA GLN A 14 -45.19 37.66 15.32
C GLN A 14 -45.94 36.34 15.29
N LEU A 15 -45.75 35.51 16.34
CA LEU A 15 -46.53 34.30 16.49
C LEU A 15 -48.01 34.65 16.71
N PRO A 16 -48.96 34.05 15.95
CA PRO A 16 -50.38 34.29 16.12
C PRO A 16 -50.85 33.92 17.55
N PRO A 17 -51.73 34.72 18.18
CA PRO A 17 -52.18 34.44 19.53
C PRO A 17 -53.11 33.23 19.61
N ASP A 18 -53.66 32.77 18.49
CA ASP A 18 -54.60 31.64 18.38
C ASP A 18 -53.93 30.32 17.92
N LEU A 19 -52.63 30.19 18.14
CA LEU A 19 -51.89 28.98 17.81
C LEU A 19 -52.44 27.76 18.53
N ALA A 20 -52.95 26.79 17.77
CA ALA A 20 -53.38 25.50 18.28
C ALA A 20 -52.45 24.40 17.71
N PRO A 21 -51.98 23.47 18.54
CA PRO A 21 -51.18 22.35 18.05
C PRO A 21 -52.01 21.50 17.10
N ALA A 22 -51.49 21.26 15.90
CA ALA A 22 -52.16 20.48 14.86
C ALA A 22 -51.51 19.08 14.68
N GLY A 23 -50.22 18.97 14.99
CA GLY A 23 -49.50 17.70 14.85
C GLY A 23 -48.02 17.81 15.18
N LEU A 24 -47.39 16.67 15.30
CA LEU A 24 -45.97 16.54 15.50
C LEU A 24 -45.36 15.79 14.32
N VAL A 25 -44.45 16.44 13.62
CA VAL A 25 -43.68 15.81 12.52
C VAL A 25 -42.38 15.30 13.11
N VAL A 26 -42.19 14.00 13.09
CA VAL A 26 -40.94 13.37 13.51
C VAL A 26 -40.10 13.09 12.27
N LEU A 27 -39.02 13.86 12.09
CA LEU A 27 -38.03 13.61 11.07
C LEU A 27 -36.98 12.66 11.63
N GLY A 28 -36.73 11.58 10.93
CA GLY A 28 -35.72 10.61 11.30
C GLY A 28 -34.79 10.35 10.10
N GLU A 29 -33.50 10.27 10.35
CA GLU A 29 -32.54 9.90 9.33
C GLU A 29 -32.59 8.40 9.05
N ARG A 30 -32.54 8.05 7.77
CA ARG A 30 -32.45 6.68 7.31
C ARG A 30 -30.98 6.30 7.17
N LEU A 31 -30.51 5.43 8.03
CA LEU A 31 -29.17 4.90 7.94
C LEU A 31 -29.03 4.03 6.68
N ARG A 32 -27.87 4.13 6.01
CA ARG A 32 -27.56 3.25 4.88
C ARG A 32 -27.38 1.81 5.38
N PRO A 33 -27.89 0.80 4.68
CA PRO A 33 -27.83 -0.60 5.12
C PRO A 33 -26.40 -1.11 5.31
N ASN A 34 -25.43 -0.59 4.55
CA ASN A 34 -24.02 -0.99 4.55
C ASN A 34 -23.15 -0.21 5.55
N ALA A 35 -23.65 0.85 6.18
CA ALA A 35 -22.87 1.74 7.05
C ALA A 35 -22.20 0.99 8.22
N ALA A 36 -22.96 0.15 8.95
CA ALA A 36 -22.41 -0.60 10.07
C ALA A 36 -21.34 -1.62 9.65
N ALA A 37 -21.50 -2.26 8.48
CA ALA A 37 -20.51 -3.19 7.94
C ALA A 37 -19.23 -2.46 7.55
N THR A 38 -19.34 -1.28 6.96
CA THR A 38 -18.20 -0.45 6.58
C THR A 38 -17.40 0.04 7.80
N LEU A 39 -18.08 0.51 8.85
CA LEU A 39 -17.43 0.91 10.10
C LEU A 39 -16.69 -0.26 10.76
N ARG A 40 -17.31 -1.44 10.78
CA ARG A 40 -16.66 -2.66 11.29
C ARG A 40 -15.43 -3.03 10.49
N TYR A 41 -15.49 -2.96 9.17
CA TYR A 41 -14.33 -3.18 8.31
C TYR A 41 -13.16 -2.26 8.70
N PHE A 42 -13.41 -0.96 8.90
CA PHE A 42 -12.36 -0.03 9.32
C PHE A 42 -11.79 -0.37 10.69
N ALA A 43 -12.63 -0.72 11.65
CA ALA A 43 -12.18 -1.16 12.97
C ALA A 43 -11.28 -2.43 12.88
N GLU A 44 -11.64 -3.41 12.04
CA GLU A 44 -10.83 -4.60 11.76
C GLU A 44 -9.50 -4.28 11.06
N GLN A 45 -9.40 -3.10 10.45
CA GLN A 45 -8.19 -2.60 9.81
C GLN A 45 -7.35 -1.66 10.71
N ASP A 46 -7.65 -1.60 12.01
CA ASP A 46 -7.02 -0.71 13.00
C ASP A 46 -7.19 0.80 12.65
N VAL A 47 -8.28 1.14 11.97
CA VAL A 47 -8.65 2.52 11.69
C VAL A 47 -9.65 3.00 12.73
N THR A 48 -9.27 4.00 13.53
CA THR A 48 -10.18 4.66 14.47
C THR A 48 -11.07 5.64 13.72
N VAL A 49 -12.38 5.41 13.79
CA VAL A 49 -13.36 6.29 13.16
C VAL A 49 -13.87 7.30 14.18
N LYS A 50 -13.85 8.57 13.81
CA LYS A 50 -14.42 9.68 14.58
C LYS A 50 -15.54 10.34 13.80
N VAL A 51 -16.64 10.65 14.45
CA VAL A 51 -17.80 11.34 13.85
C VAL A 51 -17.79 12.78 14.30
N ILE A 52 -17.68 13.71 13.34
CA ILE A 52 -17.60 15.15 13.59
C ILE A 52 -18.74 15.83 12.82
N SER A 53 -19.73 16.35 13.55
CA SER A 53 -20.94 16.94 12.97
C SER A 53 -21.23 18.35 13.52
N GLY A 54 -21.92 19.17 12.74
CA GLY A 54 -22.53 20.41 13.19
C GLY A 54 -23.82 20.21 13.99
N ASP A 55 -24.40 19.00 13.99
CA ASP A 55 -25.66 18.67 14.62
C ASP A 55 -25.53 18.51 16.15
N ASN A 56 -26.68 18.41 16.82
CA ASN A 56 -26.72 18.23 18.26
C ASN A 56 -25.99 16.93 18.70
N PRO A 57 -25.06 16.99 19.67
CA PRO A 57 -24.27 15.84 20.08
C PRO A 57 -25.11 14.62 20.48
N ARG A 58 -26.26 14.82 21.13
CA ARG A 58 -27.17 13.71 21.48
C ARG A 58 -27.73 13.01 20.25
N THR A 59 -28.03 13.77 19.18
CA THR A 59 -28.53 13.20 17.93
C THR A 59 -27.42 12.40 17.24
N VAL A 60 -26.22 12.98 17.16
CA VAL A 60 -25.04 12.33 16.56
C VAL A 60 -24.66 11.07 17.33
N GLY A 61 -24.63 11.13 18.66
CA GLY A 61 -24.39 9.99 19.54
C GLY A 61 -25.41 8.87 19.38
N ALA A 62 -26.70 9.21 19.28
CA ALA A 62 -27.76 8.22 19.07
C ALA A 62 -27.60 7.50 17.70
N ILE A 63 -27.22 8.22 16.63
CA ILE A 63 -26.97 7.66 15.32
C ILE A 63 -25.72 6.77 15.34
N ALA A 64 -24.61 7.27 15.92
CA ALA A 64 -23.36 6.53 16.06
C ALA A 64 -23.55 5.24 16.87
N GLY A 65 -24.35 5.29 17.95
CA GLY A 65 -24.70 4.11 18.77
C GLY A 65 -25.48 3.06 17.99
N ARG A 66 -26.44 3.47 17.15
CA ARG A 66 -27.15 2.53 16.26
C ARG A 66 -26.24 1.86 15.23
N LEU A 67 -25.12 2.46 14.88
CA LEU A 67 -24.12 1.92 14.00
C LEU A 67 -23.02 1.10 14.73
N GLY A 68 -23.09 1.06 16.08
CA GLY A 68 -22.14 0.32 16.91
C GLY A 68 -20.78 0.99 17.08
N LEU A 69 -20.69 2.33 16.88
CA LEU A 69 -19.43 3.05 17.05
C LEU A 69 -19.02 3.09 18.53
N PRO A 70 -17.78 2.73 18.89
CA PRO A 70 -17.27 2.88 20.26
C PRO A 70 -17.31 4.35 20.71
N GLY A 71 -17.66 4.61 21.98
CA GLY A 71 -17.74 5.97 22.53
C GLY A 71 -19.00 6.77 22.13
N ALA A 72 -19.96 6.15 21.44
CA ALA A 72 -21.20 6.82 21.01
C ALA A 72 -22.10 7.26 22.17
N SER A 73 -21.96 6.67 23.36
CA SER A 73 -22.70 7.03 24.57
C SER A 73 -22.21 8.31 25.27
N ASP A 74 -21.01 8.77 24.88
CA ASP A 74 -20.35 9.94 25.47
C ASP A 74 -19.94 10.96 24.38
N PRO A 75 -20.95 11.59 23.72
CA PRO A 75 -20.69 12.56 22.65
C PRO A 75 -20.29 13.91 23.23
N VAL A 76 -19.23 14.49 22.72
CA VAL A 76 -18.70 15.81 23.12
C VAL A 76 -19.46 16.93 22.39
N ASP A 77 -19.82 17.98 23.12
CA ASP A 77 -20.36 19.22 22.54
C ASP A 77 -19.19 20.11 22.07
N GLY A 78 -19.11 20.44 20.78
CA GLY A 78 -18.06 21.26 20.20
C GLY A 78 -17.93 22.66 20.83
N ARG A 79 -18.98 23.15 21.52
CA ARG A 79 -18.94 24.41 22.25
C ARG A 79 -18.15 24.33 23.57
N GLU A 80 -17.92 23.12 24.08
CA GLU A 80 -17.11 22.84 25.27
C GLU A 80 -15.64 22.59 24.92
N LEU A 81 -15.32 22.45 23.62
CA LEU A 81 -13.95 22.32 23.16
C LEU A 81 -13.26 23.70 23.16
N PRO A 82 -11.96 23.75 23.42
CA PRO A 82 -11.18 24.99 23.36
C PRO A 82 -11.33 25.68 22.01
N ASP A 83 -11.65 26.98 22.04
CA ASP A 83 -11.70 27.79 20.81
C ASP A 83 -10.28 27.99 20.28
N HIS A 84 -10.03 27.52 19.08
CA HIS A 84 -8.82 27.81 18.31
C HIS A 84 -9.02 29.10 17.50
N ASP A 85 -9.24 30.23 18.17
CA ASP A 85 -9.01 31.51 17.55
C ASP A 85 -7.52 31.87 17.77
N ASP A 86 -6.89 32.54 16.81
CA ASP A 86 -5.45 32.88 16.74
C ASP A 86 -4.88 33.64 17.97
N SER A 87 -5.60 33.75 19.03
CA SER A 87 -5.23 34.46 20.26
C SER A 87 -5.23 33.56 21.49
N ALA A 88 -4.02 33.13 21.87
CA ALA A 88 -3.48 32.95 23.22
C ALA A 88 -4.28 32.26 24.36
N SER A 89 -5.45 31.71 24.21
CA SER A 89 -6.26 31.20 25.33
C SER A 89 -6.72 29.74 25.25
N GLY A 90 -6.52 29.04 24.15
CA GLY A 90 -6.79 27.61 24.06
C GLY A 90 -5.51 26.80 24.17
N ASP A 91 -5.41 25.92 25.17
CA ASP A 91 -4.31 24.96 25.25
C ASP A 91 -4.44 23.91 24.13
N PRO A 92 -3.52 23.88 23.13
CA PRO A 92 -3.56 22.88 22.06
C PRO A 92 -3.53 21.44 22.59
N ALA A 93 -2.93 21.23 23.76
CA ALA A 93 -2.87 19.92 24.41
C ALA A 93 -4.26 19.45 24.82
N SER A 94 -5.13 20.33 25.31
CA SER A 94 -6.48 19.96 25.76
C SER A 94 -7.39 19.55 24.60
N LEU A 95 -7.26 20.19 23.41
CA LEU A 95 -7.99 19.74 22.21
C LEU A 95 -7.48 18.38 21.71
N ALA A 96 -6.15 18.21 21.71
CA ALA A 96 -5.52 16.96 21.30
C ALA A 96 -5.94 15.79 22.19
N GLU A 97 -5.98 15.99 23.50
CA GLU A 97 -6.47 15.00 24.48
C GLU A 97 -7.96 14.67 24.26
N ALA A 98 -8.80 15.70 24.10
CA ALA A 98 -10.24 15.50 23.86
C ALA A 98 -10.49 14.74 22.56
N VAL A 99 -9.80 15.09 21.47
CA VAL A 99 -9.95 14.43 20.18
C VAL A 99 -9.41 12.99 20.23
N GLU A 100 -8.39 12.71 21.02
CA GLU A 100 -7.87 11.35 21.19
C GLU A 100 -8.85 10.50 22.01
N ALA A 101 -9.37 11.03 23.11
CA ALA A 101 -10.22 10.28 24.07
C ALA A 101 -11.63 9.96 23.53
N HIS A 102 -12.21 10.84 22.72
CA HIS A 102 -13.59 10.71 22.27
C HIS A 102 -13.72 10.38 20.79
N SER A 103 -14.83 9.74 20.43
CA SER A 103 -15.11 9.33 19.03
C SER A 103 -16.25 10.10 18.38
N VAL A 104 -17.08 10.80 19.14
CA VAL A 104 -18.29 11.46 18.63
C VAL A 104 -18.34 12.91 19.09
N PHE A 105 -18.48 13.83 18.14
CA PHE A 105 -18.46 15.27 18.35
C PHE A 105 -19.65 15.91 17.64
N GLY A 106 -20.45 16.69 18.36
CA GLY A 106 -21.56 17.45 17.82
C GLY A 106 -21.36 18.95 17.95
N ARG A 107 -22.11 19.78 17.20
CA ARG A 107 -22.01 21.25 17.16
C ARG A 107 -20.59 21.78 16.91
N VAL A 108 -19.83 21.06 16.10
CA VAL A 108 -18.46 21.42 15.75
C VAL A 108 -18.47 22.46 14.64
N ALA A 109 -17.82 23.60 14.87
CA ALA A 109 -17.64 24.66 13.86
C ALA A 109 -16.61 24.27 12.80
N PRO A 110 -16.65 24.86 11.58
CA PRO A 110 -15.70 24.56 10.51
C PRO A 110 -14.22 24.76 10.91
N LYS A 111 -13.90 25.82 11.64
CA LYS A 111 -12.54 26.06 12.16
C LYS A 111 -12.09 24.97 13.14
N GLN A 112 -13.00 24.51 14.02
CA GLN A 112 -12.71 23.44 14.96
C GLN A 112 -12.46 22.11 14.24
N LYS A 113 -13.21 21.78 13.17
CA LYS A 113 -12.95 20.56 12.37
C LYS A 113 -11.50 20.55 11.84
N ARG A 114 -11.02 21.69 11.34
CA ARG A 114 -9.64 21.87 10.88
C ARG A 114 -8.64 21.69 12.02
N ALA A 115 -8.89 22.30 13.17
CA ALA A 115 -8.04 22.18 14.36
C ALA A 115 -7.99 20.72 14.87
N MET A 116 -9.09 19.98 14.85
CA MET A 116 -9.14 18.56 15.23
C MET A 116 -8.28 17.70 14.29
N VAL A 117 -8.32 17.96 12.98
CA VAL A 117 -7.42 17.28 12.01
C VAL A 117 -5.97 17.56 12.34
N ALA A 118 -5.61 18.83 12.56
CA ALA A 118 -4.25 19.23 12.90
C ALA A 118 -3.77 18.62 14.23
N ALA A 119 -4.65 18.53 15.23
CA ALA A 119 -4.36 17.91 16.53
C ALA A 119 -4.04 16.41 16.40
N LEU A 120 -4.83 15.67 15.61
CA LEU A 120 -4.56 14.25 15.33
C LEU A 120 -3.23 14.05 14.58
N GLN A 121 -2.94 14.92 13.59
CA GLN A 121 -1.68 14.87 12.85
C GLN A 121 -0.47 15.18 13.77
N ALA A 122 -0.61 16.14 14.68
CA ALA A 122 0.42 16.46 15.67
C ALA A 122 0.72 15.29 16.63
N ASN A 123 -0.28 14.46 16.92
CA ASN A 123 -0.13 13.21 17.69
C ASN A 123 0.46 12.05 16.85
N GLY A 124 0.85 12.31 15.60
CA GLY A 124 1.47 11.31 14.72
C GLY A 124 0.48 10.41 13.97
N HIS A 125 -0.80 10.72 13.95
CA HIS A 125 -1.80 9.98 13.18
C HIS A 125 -1.81 10.43 11.71
N THR A 126 -2.07 9.48 10.81
CA THR A 126 -2.44 9.76 9.42
C THR A 126 -3.96 9.92 9.36
N VAL A 127 -4.43 11.09 8.97
CA VAL A 127 -5.83 11.48 9.06
C VAL A 127 -6.49 11.48 7.69
N ALA A 128 -7.55 10.67 7.53
CA ALA A 128 -8.47 10.78 6.42
C ALA A 128 -9.72 11.56 6.86
N MET A 129 -10.06 12.64 6.17
CA MET A 129 -11.27 13.44 6.43
C MET A 129 -12.27 13.25 5.31
N THR A 130 -13.51 12.93 5.68
CA THR A 130 -14.62 12.84 4.72
C THR A 130 -15.65 13.94 4.97
N GLY A 131 -16.17 14.52 3.91
CA GLY A 131 -17.20 15.56 4.03
C GLY A 131 -17.88 15.86 2.69
N ASP A 132 -19.04 16.51 2.77
CA ASP A 132 -19.87 16.89 1.61
C ASP A 132 -20.16 18.40 1.57
N GLY A 133 -20.08 19.07 2.70
CA GLY A 133 -20.41 20.50 2.86
C GLY A 133 -19.23 21.43 2.54
N VAL A 134 -19.54 22.65 2.15
CA VAL A 134 -18.55 23.74 1.98
C VAL A 134 -17.74 23.97 3.28
N ASN A 135 -18.39 23.75 4.42
CA ASN A 135 -17.80 23.91 5.75
C ASN A 135 -16.69 22.88 6.05
N ASP A 136 -16.62 21.79 5.29
CA ASP A 136 -15.61 20.75 5.47
C ASP A 136 -14.39 20.96 4.56
N ALA A 137 -14.45 21.87 3.60
CA ALA A 137 -13.43 22.03 2.57
C ALA A 137 -12.03 22.30 3.14
N LEU A 138 -11.91 23.13 4.17
CA LEU A 138 -10.61 23.42 4.80
C LEU A 138 -10.06 22.21 5.56
N ALA A 139 -10.89 21.50 6.33
CA ALA A 139 -10.48 20.29 7.04
C ALA A 139 -10.11 19.16 6.07
N LEU A 140 -10.85 19.01 4.94
CA LEU A 140 -10.49 18.05 3.89
C LEU A 140 -9.15 18.37 3.24
N LYS A 141 -8.89 19.66 2.98
CA LYS A 141 -7.64 20.11 2.34
C LYS A 141 -6.41 19.84 3.24
N ASP A 142 -6.56 20.05 4.54
CA ASP A 142 -5.46 19.93 5.50
C ASP A 142 -5.24 18.48 5.98
N ALA A 143 -6.21 17.60 5.79
CA ALA A 143 -6.05 16.17 6.07
C ALA A 143 -5.03 15.52 5.12
N ASP A 144 -4.41 14.42 5.57
CA ASP A 144 -3.50 13.63 4.73
C ASP A 144 -4.24 13.00 3.54
N ILE A 145 -5.52 12.66 3.73
CA ILE A 145 -6.42 12.18 2.67
C ILE A 145 -7.78 12.88 2.83
N GLY A 146 -8.10 13.80 1.93
CA GLY A 146 -9.42 14.41 1.84
C GLY A 146 -10.33 13.62 0.90
N VAL A 147 -11.50 13.20 1.38
CA VAL A 147 -12.48 12.42 0.62
C VAL A 147 -13.78 13.22 0.49
N ALA A 148 -14.16 13.62 -0.71
CA ALA A 148 -15.42 14.33 -0.97
C ALA A 148 -16.50 13.37 -1.46
N MET A 149 -17.75 13.67 -1.09
CA MET A 149 -18.90 13.00 -1.67
C MET A 149 -19.25 13.58 -3.04
N GLY A 150 -19.60 12.75 -4.01
CA GLY A 150 -19.92 13.16 -5.38
C GLY A 150 -21.08 14.13 -5.46
N ALA A 151 -22.10 13.95 -4.61
CA ALA A 151 -23.23 14.87 -4.45
C ALA A 151 -22.89 16.10 -3.59
N GLY A 152 -21.70 16.19 -3.03
CA GLY A 152 -21.24 17.28 -2.19
C GLY A 152 -20.94 18.57 -2.95
N SER A 153 -20.50 19.60 -2.22
CA SER A 153 -20.21 20.91 -2.78
C SER A 153 -19.07 20.88 -3.79
N GLN A 154 -19.07 21.81 -4.75
CA GLN A 154 -17.94 21.98 -5.67
C GLN A 154 -16.65 22.33 -4.93
N ALA A 155 -16.73 23.08 -3.83
CA ALA A 155 -15.58 23.47 -3.03
C ALA A 155 -14.87 22.26 -2.41
N THR A 156 -15.63 21.34 -1.79
CA THR A 156 -15.06 20.09 -1.23
C THR A 156 -14.48 19.19 -2.29
N ARG A 157 -15.18 19.03 -3.43
CA ARG A 157 -14.66 18.23 -4.55
C ARG A 157 -13.39 18.81 -5.18
N ALA A 158 -13.24 20.13 -5.20
CA ALA A 158 -12.06 20.77 -5.78
C ALA A 158 -10.78 20.61 -4.94
N VAL A 159 -10.91 20.41 -3.63
CA VAL A 159 -9.78 20.28 -2.71
C VAL A 159 -9.48 18.83 -2.28
N ALA A 160 -10.42 17.93 -2.51
CA ALA A 160 -10.29 16.52 -2.13
C ALA A 160 -9.33 15.76 -3.04
N GLN A 161 -8.57 14.84 -2.46
CA GLN A 161 -7.71 13.90 -3.19
C GLN A 161 -8.51 12.73 -3.77
N LEU A 162 -9.67 12.42 -3.18
CA LEU A 162 -10.56 11.35 -3.60
C LEU A 162 -12.01 11.84 -3.65
N VAL A 163 -12.75 11.46 -4.70
CA VAL A 163 -14.19 11.78 -4.82
C VAL A 163 -14.98 10.48 -4.97
N LEU A 164 -15.92 10.23 -4.04
CA LEU A 164 -16.83 9.10 -4.10
C LEU A 164 -18.03 9.45 -4.98
N LEU A 165 -18.00 9.08 -6.26
CA LEU A 165 -19.00 9.51 -7.26
C LEU A 165 -20.43 9.17 -6.84
N ASP A 166 -20.65 7.98 -6.31
CA ASP A 166 -21.96 7.52 -5.84
C ASP A 166 -22.31 8.03 -4.44
N SER A 167 -21.46 8.88 -3.86
CA SER A 167 -21.60 9.38 -2.48
C SER A 167 -21.80 8.25 -1.45
N ASP A 168 -21.25 7.06 -1.72
CA ASP A 168 -21.34 5.91 -0.85
C ASP A 168 -20.01 5.62 -0.15
N PHE A 169 -19.98 5.76 1.17
CA PHE A 169 -18.82 5.48 2.01
C PHE A 169 -18.37 4.00 1.93
N ALA A 170 -19.27 3.10 1.59
CA ALA A 170 -18.96 1.68 1.38
C ALA A 170 -18.08 1.41 0.14
N ALA A 171 -17.82 2.42 -0.69
CA ALA A 171 -16.84 2.32 -1.77
C ALA A 171 -15.38 2.33 -1.25
N LEU A 172 -15.11 2.81 -0.03
CA LEU A 172 -13.75 2.92 0.51
C LEU A 172 -13.07 1.58 0.81
N PRO A 173 -13.70 0.55 1.39
CA PRO A 173 -13.08 -0.76 1.59
C PRO A 173 -12.40 -1.34 0.34
N PRO A 174 -13.05 -1.42 -0.83
CA PRO A 174 -12.36 -1.87 -2.05
C PRO A 174 -11.23 -0.93 -2.50
N VAL A 175 -11.33 0.38 -2.28
CA VAL A 175 -10.24 1.33 -2.57
C VAL A 175 -9.02 1.05 -1.70
N VAL A 176 -9.21 0.81 -0.40
CA VAL A 176 -8.13 0.43 0.52
C VAL A 176 -7.50 -0.91 0.11
N ALA A 177 -8.33 -1.89 -0.24
CA ALA A 177 -7.84 -3.20 -0.71
C ALA A 177 -7.00 -3.06 -2.00
N GLU A 178 -7.44 -2.23 -2.94
CA GLU A 178 -6.70 -1.94 -4.17
C GLU A 178 -5.38 -1.21 -3.89
N GLY A 179 -5.38 -0.21 -3.02
CA GLY A 179 -4.16 0.49 -2.60
C GLY A 179 -3.13 -0.47 -2.00
N ARG A 180 -3.56 -1.40 -1.15
CA ARG A 180 -2.70 -2.43 -0.57
C ARG A 180 -2.15 -3.39 -1.63
N ARG A 181 -3.00 -3.82 -2.56
CA ARG A 181 -2.59 -4.64 -3.70
C ARG A 181 -1.48 -3.97 -4.49
N VAL A 182 -1.66 -2.70 -4.84
CA VAL A 182 -0.68 -1.94 -5.62
C VAL A 182 0.63 -1.78 -4.86
N LEU A 183 0.59 -1.36 -3.59
CA LEU A 183 1.79 -1.17 -2.78
C LEU A 183 2.57 -2.46 -2.57
N GLY A 184 1.90 -3.55 -2.22
CA GLY A 184 2.55 -4.85 -2.03
C GLY A 184 3.16 -5.40 -3.34
N ASN A 185 2.50 -5.17 -4.47
CA ASN A 185 3.03 -5.58 -5.77
C ASN A 185 4.21 -4.69 -6.22
N ILE A 186 4.19 -3.39 -5.90
CA ILE A 186 5.34 -2.49 -6.09
C ILE A 186 6.54 -2.97 -5.28
N GLU A 187 6.35 -3.39 -4.02
CA GLU A 187 7.43 -3.89 -3.17
C GLU A 187 8.10 -5.14 -3.77
N ARG A 188 7.29 -6.10 -4.23
CA ARG A 188 7.77 -7.30 -4.91
C ARG A 188 8.54 -6.98 -6.19
N THR A 189 7.98 -6.12 -7.03
CA THR A 189 8.60 -5.72 -8.29
C THR A 189 9.90 -4.95 -8.05
N SER A 190 9.91 -4.02 -7.11
CA SER A 190 11.10 -3.26 -6.72
C SER A 190 12.22 -4.17 -6.23
N SER A 191 11.91 -5.24 -5.49
CA SER A 191 12.89 -6.22 -5.06
C SER A 191 13.57 -6.91 -6.23
N LEU A 192 12.85 -7.26 -7.31
CA LEU A 192 13.44 -7.83 -8.53
C LEU A 192 14.37 -6.83 -9.22
N TYR A 193 13.92 -5.59 -9.41
CA TYR A 193 14.71 -4.56 -10.12
C TYR A 193 15.95 -4.16 -9.32
N LEU A 194 15.85 -4.01 -8.01
CA LEU A 194 17.00 -3.66 -7.17
C LEU A 194 17.99 -4.81 -7.03
N THR A 195 17.56 -6.06 -7.03
CA THR A 195 18.45 -7.22 -7.14
C THR A 195 19.25 -7.18 -8.44
N LYS A 196 18.60 -6.84 -9.58
CA LYS A 196 19.28 -6.61 -10.87
C LYS A 196 20.32 -5.51 -10.75
N THR A 197 19.96 -4.38 -10.18
CA THR A 197 20.89 -3.26 -10.00
C THR A 197 22.11 -3.66 -9.17
N ALA A 198 21.90 -4.40 -8.09
CA ALA A 198 22.97 -4.87 -7.22
C ALA A 198 23.95 -5.82 -7.96
N TYR A 199 23.45 -6.84 -8.67
CA TYR A 199 24.36 -7.72 -9.40
C TYR A 199 25.05 -6.99 -10.57
N ALA A 200 24.37 -6.05 -11.24
CA ALA A 200 24.99 -5.26 -12.30
C ALA A 200 26.12 -4.38 -11.77
N MET A 201 25.97 -3.81 -10.57
CA MET A 201 27.05 -3.05 -9.90
C MET A 201 28.24 -3.95 -9.56
N VAL A 202 28.02 -5.16 -9.05
CA VAL A 202 29.09 -6.13 -8.77
C VAL A 202 29.85 -6.46 -10.05
N LEU A 203 29.13 -6.78 -11.13
CA LEU A 203 29.74 -7.10 -12.42
C LEU A 203 30.52 -5.91 -13.01
N ALA A 204 29.95 -4.69 -12.92
CA ALA A 204 30.61 -3.49 -13.41
C ALA A 204 31.90 -3.18 -12.62
N LEU A 205 31.84 -3.29 -11.28
CA LEU A 205 33.03 -3.08 -10.44
C LEU A 205 34.09 -4.15 -10.67
N ALA A 206 33.71 -5.41 -10.80
CA ALA A 206 34.64 -6.49 -11.08
C ALA A 206 35.36 -6.30 -12.43
N THR A 207 34.64 -5.88 -13.46
CA THR A 207 35.22 -5.64 -14.78
C THR A 207 35.98 -4.32 -14.84
N GLY A 208 35.42 -3.23 -14.28
CA GLY A 208 36.04 -1.90 -14.41
C GLY A 208 37.22 -1.66 -13.46
N VAL A 209 37.22 -2.26 -12.27
CA VAL A 209 38.23 -2.04 -11.23
C VAL A 209 39.19 -3.23 -11.10
N ALA A 210 38.66 -4.45 -11.05
CA ALA A 210 39.47 -5.65 -10.84
C ALA A 210 39.95 -6.32 -12.14
N GLY A 211 39.60 -5.77 -13.31
CA GLY A 211 40.08 -6.23 -14.60
C GLY A 211 39.52 -7.56 -15.09
N PHE A 212 38.41 -8.05 -14.49
CA PHE A 212 37.70 -9.24 -14.97
C PHE A 212 37.10 -8.99 -16.37
N VAL A 213 37.00 -10.03 -17.17
CA VAL A 213 36.37 -9.95 -18.50
C VAL A 213 34.83 -9.95 -18.29
N PHE A 214 34.14 -9.03 -18.94
CA PHE A 214 32.67 -8.97 -18.84
C PHE A 214 31.99 -10.19 -19.50
N PRO A 215 31.20 -10.96 -18.78
CA PRO A 215 30.76 -12.28 -19.25
C PRO A 215 29.61 -12.27 -20.26
N PHE A 216 29.00 -11.09 -20.53
CA PHE A 216 27.74 -11.03 -21.27
C PHE A 216 27.81 -10.21 -22.54
N LEU A 217 27.06 -10.65 -23.57
CA LEU A 217 26.63 -9.81 -24.67
C LEU A 217 25.31 -9.07 -24.26
N PRO A 218 25.01 -7.90 -24.84
CA PRO A 218 23.75 -7.16 -24.50
C PRO A 218 22.50 -8.01 -24.64
N ARG A 219 22.41 -8.87 -25.65
CA ARG A 219 21.30 -9.81 -25.87
C ARG A 219 21.15 -10.85 -24.76
N HIS A 220 22.22 -11.25 -24.08
CA HIS A 220 22.17 -12.14 -22.93
C HIS A 220 21.43 -11.48 -21.77
N LEU A 221 21.74 -10.21 -21.48
CA LEU A 221 21.06 -9.44 -20.43
C LEU A 221 19.58 -9.23 -20.71
N THR A 222 19.22 -9.09 -22.00
CA THR A 222 17.80 -9.02 -22.41
C THR A 222 17.08 -10.32 -22.11
N LEU A 223 17.67 -11.47 -22.46
CA LEU A 223 17.08 -12.79 -22.18
C LEU A 223 16.88 -13.00 -20.68
N ILE A 224 17.94 -12.77 -19.89
CA ILE A 224 17.88 -12.91 -18.43
C ILE A 224 16.82 -11.98 -17.84
N ALA A 225 16.84 -10.70 -18.20
CA ALA A 225 15.90 -9.71 -17.68
C ALA A 225 14.45 -10.04 -18.07
N SER A 226 14.20 -10.55 -19.27
CA SER A 226 12.86 -10.95 -19.70
C SER A 226 12.33 -12.13 -18.87
N LEU A 227 13.15 -13.16 -18.65
CA LEU A 227 12.72 -14.39 -17.97
C LEU A 227 12.69 -14.25 -16.43
N THR A 228 13.54 -13.41 -15.84
CA THR A 228 13.63 -13.31 -14.38
C THR A 228 12.96 -12.07 -13.80
N ILE A 229 12.70 -11.04 -14.61
CA ILE A 229 12.14 -9.76 -14.15
C ILE A 229 10.93 -9.32 -14.97
N GLY A 230 11.09 -9.07 -16.28
CA GLY A 230 10.08 -8.40 -17.09
C GLY A 230 8.75 -9.15 -17.15
N ILE A 231 8.75 -10.39 -17.64
CA ILE A 231 7.55 -11.22 -17.71
C ILE A 231 7.01 -11.53 -16.29
N PRO A 232 7.83 -11.99 -15.33
CA PRO A 232 7.35 -12.25 -13.98
C PRO A 232 6.77 -11.03 -13.28
N SER A 233 7.39 -9.86 -13.37
CA SER A 233 6.91 -8.65 -12.70
C SER A 233 5.54 -8.21 -13.22
N PHE A 234 5.27 -8.36 -14.53
CA PHE A 234 3.96 -8.09 -15.11
C PHE A 234 2.88 -8.96 -14.46
N PHE A 235 3.09 -10.28 -14.42
CA PHE A 235 2.10 -11.18 -13.82
C PHE A 235 1.98 -11.00 -12.30
N LEU A 236 3.07 -10.75 -11.60
CA LEU A 236 3.04 -10.49 -10.16
C LEU A 236 2.35 -9.16 -9.82
N ALA A 237 2.43 -8.15 -10.68
CA ALA A 237 1.73 -6.88 -10.50
C ALA A 237 0.20 -7.02 -10.59
N LEU A 238 -0.29 -8.02 -11.32
CA LEU A 238 -1.73 -8.33 -11.43
C LEU A 238 -2.23 -9.20 -10.27
N ALA A 239 -1.34 -9.76 -9.46
CA ALA A 239 -1.71 -10.67 -8.40
C ALA A 239 -2.53 -9.98 -7.31
N PRO A 240 -3.57 -10.62 -6.74
CA PRO A 240 -4.22 -10.13 -5.56
C PRO A 240 -3.21 -10.10 -4.39
N ASN A 241 -3.23 -9.01 -3.63
CA ASN A 241 -2.43 -8.85 -2.43
C ASN A 241 -3.28 -8.14 -1.36
N ALA A 242 -3.52 -8.82 -0.24
CA ALA A 242 -4.29 -8.31 0.88
C ALA A 242 -3.40 -7.99 2.10
N GLU A 243 -2.07 -8.04 1.94
CA GLU A 243 -1.15 -7.76 3.04
C GLU A 243 -1.32 -6.30 3.51
N ARG A 244 -1.31 -6.10 4.83
CA ARG A 244 -1.37 -4.76 5.42
C ARG A 244 -0.12 -3.98 5.04
N PHE A 245 -0.30 -2.68 4.80
CA PHE A 245 0.83 -1.77 4.59
C PHE A 245 1.74 -1.75 5.82
N ARG A 246 3.05 -1.82 5.58
CA ARG A 246 4.07 -1.68 6.61
C ARG A 246 4.96 -0.49 6.26
N SER A 247 5.23 0.38 7.22
CA SER A 247 6.19 1.47 7.04
C SER A 247 7.60 0.92 6.75
N GLY A 248 8.50 1.75 6.22
CA GLY A 248 9.88 1.33 5.94
C GLY A 248 10.06 0.49 4.68
N PHE A 249 9.36 0.83 3.60
CA PHE A 249 9.46 0.17 2.29
C PHE A 249 10.90 0.05 1.77
N VAL A 250 11.65 1.14 1.70
CA VAL A 250 13.00 1.18 1.12
C VAL A 250 13.98 0.29 1.89
N PRO A 251 14.10 0.41 3.23
CA PRO A 251 14.96 -0.49 4.01
C PRO A 251 14.62 -1.97 3.84
N ARG A 252 13.34 -2.33 3.81
CA ARG A 252 12.92 -3.73 3.63
C ARG A 252 13.35 -4.29 2.28
N VAL A 253 13.11 -3.55 1.20
CA VAL A 253 13.49 -3.96 -0.14
C VAL A 253 15.01 -4.08 -0.28
N LEU A 254 15.77 -3.11 0.23
CA LEU A 254 17.24 -3.14 0.18
C LEU A 254 17.83 -4.25 1.03
N ARG A 255 17.26 -4.54 2.20
CA ARG A 255 17.73 -5.64 3.08
C ARG A 255 17.72 -7.00 2.40
N PHE A 256 16.78 -7.20 1.48
CA PHE A 256 16.70 -8.42 0.67
C PHE A 256 17.48 -8.28 -0.65
N ALA A 257 17.20 -7.23 -1.42
CA ALA A 257 17.67 -7.12 -2.80
C ALA A 257 19.19 -6.91 -2.92
N ALA A 258 19.81 -6.18 -1.98
CA ALA A 258 21.24 -5.93 -2.02
C ALA A 258 22.06 -7.22 -1.80
N PRO A 259 21.88 -7.99 -0.72
CA PRO A 259 22.64 -9.23 -0.54
C PRO A 259 22.31 -10.28 -1.60
N ALA A 260 21.05 -10.43 -2.03
CA ALA A 260 20.67 -11.35 -3.09
C ALA A 260 21.37 -11.00 -4.43
N GLY A 261 21.41 -9.71 -4.79
CA GLY A 261 22.08 -9.26 -6.00
C GLY A 261 23.60 -9.38 -5.93
N ILE A 262 24.21 -9.06 -4.78
CA ILE A 262 25.65 -9.24 -4.57
C ILE A 262 26.03 -10.72 -4.73
N LEU A 263 25.30 -11.62 -4.07
CA LEU A 263 25.52 -13.07 -4.20
C LEU A 263 25.35 -13.54 -5.65
N ALA A 264 24.33 -13.05 -6.36
CA ALA A 264 24.11 -13.37 -7.77
C ALA A 264 25.25 -12.90 -8.67
N GLY A 265 25.75 -11.70 -8.46
CA GLY A 265 26.91 -11.18 -9.21
C GLY A 265 28.18 -11.96 -8.97
N ILE A 266 28.52 -12.24 -7.70
CA ILE A 266 29.69 -13.04 -7.31
C ILE A 266 29.59 -14.46 -7.87
N ALA A 267 28.45 -15.12 -7.69
CA ALA A 267 28.22 -16.47 -8.19
C ALA A 267 28.40 -16.57 -9.71
N THR A 268 27.89 -15.55 -10.43
CA THR A 268 28.03 -15.48 -11.88
C THR A 268 29.47 -15.29 -12.33
N LEU A 269 30.23 -14.40 -11.68
CA LEU A 269 31.66 -14.20 -11.97
C LEU A 269 32.48 -15.45 -11.71
N LEU A 270 32.27 -16.10 -10.56
CA LEU A 270 32.96 -17.33 -10.20
C LEU A 270 32.67 -18.44 -11.22
N ALA A 271 31.39 -18.63 -11.58
CA ALA A 271 31.03 -19.63 -12.58
C ALA A 271 31.66 -19.35 -13.95
N TYR A 272 31.70 -18.09 -14.36
CA TYR A 272 32.36 -17.68 -15.60
C TYR A 272 33.86 -17.92 -15.57
N GLU A 273 34.55 -17.50 -14.51
CA GLU A 273 36.01 -17.69 -14.36
C GLU A 273 36.39 -19.16 -14.24
N LEU A 274 35.57 -20.00 -13.61
CA LEU A 274 35.76 -21.44 -13.60
C LEU A 274 35.61 -22.03 -15.01
N ALA A 275 34.56 -21.63 -15.72
CA ALA A 275 34.36 -22.07 -17.11
C ALA A 275 35.53 -21.68 -18.06
N ARG A 276 36.10 -20.49 -17.89
CA ARG A 276 37.28 -20.04 -18.67
C ARG A 276 38.55 -20.85 -18.41
N ARG A 277 38.65 -21.47 -17.25
CA ARG A 277 39.79 -22.33 -16.85
C ARG A 277 39.64 -23.77 -17.32
N GLU A 278 38.41 -24.15 -17.73
CA GLU A 278 38.12 -25.53 -18.13
C GLU A 278 38.63 -25.76 -19.58
N PRO A 279 39.59 -26.70 -19.81
CA PRO A 279 40.09 -27.00 -21.13
C PRO A 279 38.99 -27.53 -22.04
N GLY A 280 38.87 -26.96 -23.23
CA GLY A 280 37.97 -27.43 -24.29
C GLY A 280 36.62 -26.73 -24.36
N LEU A 281 36.32 -25.78 -23.47
CA LEU A 281 35.14 -24.93 -23.62
C LEU A 281 35.39 -23.81 -24.64
N SER A 282 34.42 -23.57 -25.50
CA SER A 282 34.42 -22.39 -26.37
C SER A 282 34.00 -21.13 -25.64
N LEU A 283 34.39 -19.95 -26.09
CA LEU A 283 33.96 -18.67 -25.54
C LEU A 283 32.42 -18.57 -25.43
N ALA A 284 31.68 -19.12 -26.41
CA ALA A 284 30.23 -19.14 -26.37
C ALA A 284 29.67 -20.05 -25.27
N GLN A 285 30.36 -21.16 -24.94
CA GLN A 285 29.99 -22.03 -23.83
C GLN A 285 30.29 -21.38 -22.46
N GLU A 286 31.48 -20.70 -22.36
CA GLU A 286 31.83 -19.93 -21.16
C GLU A 286 30.78 -18.84 -20.86
N GLN A 287 30.43 -18.04 -21.89
CA GLN A 287 29.39 -17.02 -21.77
C GLN A 287 28.02 -17.61 -21.46
N THR A 288 27.66 -18.74 -22.09
CA THR A 288 26.40 -19.43 -21.80
C THR A 288 26.34 -19.94 -20.35
N THR A 289 27.48 -20.37 -19.79
CA THR A 289 27.60 -20.74 -18.38
C THR A 289 27.27 -19.57 -17.46
N ALA A 290 27.80 -18.38 -17.75
CA ALA A 290 27.45 -17.17 -16.99
C ALA A 290 25.96 -16.82 -17.10
N VAL A 291 25.39 -16.86 -18.33
CA VAL A 291 23.95 -16.61 -18.58
C VAL A 291 23.11 -17.58 -17.79
N MET A 292 23.41 -18.85 -17.84
CA MET A 292 22.71 -19.92 -17.17
C MET A 292 22.76 -19.77 -15.65
N THR A 293 23.92 -19.48 -15.08
CA THR A 293 24.10 -19.28 -13.65
C THR A 293 23.27 -18.09 -13.16
N LEU A 294 23.38 -16.93 -13.81
CA LEU A 294 22.62 -15.75 -13.42
C LEU A 294 21.11 -15.95 -13.61
N LEU A 295 20.71 -16.68 -14.63
CA LEU A 295 19.29 -16.99 -14.85
C LEU A 295 18.75 -17.91 -13.74
N TRP A 296 19.44 -19.01 -13.40
CA TRP A 296 18.98 -19.90 -12.34
C TRP A 296 18.97 -19.23 -10.97
N VAL A 297 19.96 -18.40 -10.67
CA VAL A 297 19.98 -17.57 -9.45
C VAL A 297 18.85 -16.55 -9.49
N GLY A 298 18.58 -15.90 -10.62
CA GLY A 298 17.46 -14.97 -10.78
C GLY A 298 16.09 -15.65 -10.59
N LEU A 299 15.91 -16.88 -11.08
CA LEU A 299 14.72 -17.69 -10.85
C LEU A 299 14.58 -18.14 -9.39
N ALA A 300 15.69 -18.44 -8.73
CA ALA A 300 15.71 -18.74 -7.30
C ALA A 300 15.25 -17.52 -6.48
N VAL A 301 15.74 -16.31 -6.78
CA VAL A 301 15.29 -15.06 -6.19
C VAL A 301 13.81 -14.79 -6.51
N LEU A 302 13.39 -14.99 -7.77
CA LEU A 302 11.99 -14.86 -8.17
C LEU A 302 11.09 -15.80 -7.37
N SER A 303 11.49 -17.05 -7.13
CA SER A 303 10.71 -18.00 -6.34
C SER A 303 10.49 -17.55 -4.89
N ILE A 304 11.46 -16.86 -4.29
CA ILE A 304 11.35 -16.27 -2.96
C ILE A 304 10.33 -15.10 -2.99
N ILE A 305 10.47 -14.19 -3.93
CA ILE A 305 9.60 -13.01 -4.06
C ILE A 305 8.16 -13.39 -4.43
N ALA A 306 7.98 -14.47 -5.19
CA ALA A 306 6.68 -15.00 -5.56
C ALA A 306 5.95 -15.74 -4.43
N THR A 307 6.52 -15.85 -3.23
CA THR A 307 5.85 -16.50 -2.08
C THR A 307 4.60 -15.70 -1.66
N PRO A 308 3.51 -16.39 -1.22
CA PRO A 308 3.32 -17.83 -1.17
C PRO A 308 3.18 -18.44 -2.57
N LEU A 309 3.83 -19.58 -2.81
CA LEU A 309 3.83 -20.27 -4.10
C LEU A 309 2.48 -20.96 -4.34
N THR A 310 1.51 -20.20 -4.80
CA THR A 310 0.20 -20.72 -5.28
C THR A 310 0.36 -21.37 -6.66
N GLY A 311 -0.62 -22.19 -7.09
CA GLY A 311 -0.52 -22.96 -8.33
C GLY A 311 -0.08 -22.14 -9.55
N TRP A 312 -0.69 -20.98 -9.81
CA TRP A 312 -0.31 -20.13 -10.95
C TRP A 312 1.11 -19.51 -10.82
N ARG A 313 1.58 -19.21 -9.60
CA ARG A 313 2.93 -18.69 -9.37
C ARG A 313 4.00 -19.77 -9.58
N VAL A 314 3.71 -21.00 -9.18
CA VAL A 314 4.55 -22.17 -9.50
C VAL A 314 4.62 -22.36 -11.02
N THR A 315 3.48 -22.28 -11.70
CA THR A 315 3.42 -22.36 -13.17
C THR A 315 4.23 -21.24 -13.82
N LEU A 316 4.13 -20.02 -13.33
CA LEU A 316 4.92 -18.88 -13.84
C LEU A 316 6.42 -19.14 -13.71
N VAL A 317 6.90 -19.46 -12.50
CA VAL A 317 8.32 -19.74 -12.26
C VAL A 317 8.79 -20.95 -13.07
N GLY A 318 7.99 -22.00 -13.14
CA GLY A 318 8.27 -23.21 -13.94
C GLY A 318 8.33 -22.92 -15.43
N ALA A 319 7.42 -22.10 -15.96
CA ALA A 319 7.43 -21.68 -17.36
C ALA A 319 8.68 -20.86 -17.70
N MET A 320 9.11 -19.93 -16.82
CA MET A 320 10.35 -19.18 -17.00
C MET A 320 11.58 -20.10 -16.93
N ALA A 321 11.57 -21.08 -16.03
CA ALA A 321 12.63 -22.08 -15.96
C ALA A 321 12.72 -22.95 -17.20
N ALA A 322 11.56 -23.38 -17.75
CA ALA A 322 11.50 -24.18 -18.98
C ALA A 322 11.82 -23.39 -20.24
N ALA A 323 11.60 -22.07 -20.24
CA ALA A 323 11.89 -21.22 -21.39
C ALA A 323 13.37 -21.18 -21.77
N PHE A 324 14.28 -21.23 -20.82
CA PHE A 324 15.71 -21.20 -21.12
C PHE A 324 16.20 -22.47 -21.85
N PRO A 325 15.94 -23.69 -21.39
CA PRO A 325 16.21 -24.89 -22.21
C PRO A 325 15.54 -24.85 -23.58
N ALA A 326 14.31 -24.36 -23.68
CA ALA A 326 13.63 -24.21 -24.96
C ALA A 326 14.37 -23.28 -25.91
N VAL A 327 14.92 -22.16 -25.43
CA VAL A 327 15.76 -21.25 -26.23
C VAL A 327 17.01 -21.96 -26.77
N LEU A 328 17.61 -22.85 -25.99
CA LEU A 328 18.78 -23.63 -26.44
C LEU A 328 18.41 -24.72 -27.46
N LEU A 329 17.20 -25.27 -27.41
CA LEU A 329 16.70 -26.29 -28.35
C LEU A 329 16.28 -25.68 -29.69
N VAL A 330 15.80 -24.44 -29.73
CA VAL A 330 15.35 -23.77 -30.96
C VAL A 330 16.55 -23.14 -31.67
N PRO A 331 16.95 -23.65 -32.89
CA PRO A 331 18.17 -23.20 -33.56
C PRO A 331 18.22 -21.68 -33.85
N PHE A 332 17.09 -21.10 -34.23
CA PHE A 332 16.99 -19.65 -34.46
C PHE A 332 17.26 -18.85 -33.19
N ALA A 333 16.58 -19.19 -32.08
CA ALA A 333 16.73 -18.49 -30.79
C ALA A 333 18.15 -18.66 -30.24
N ARG A 334 18.71 -19.85 -30.31
CA ARG A 334 20.08 -20.15 -29.90
C ARG A 334 21.11 -19.29 -30.69
N ARG A 335 20.94 -19.16 -32.00
CA ARG A 335 21.81 -18.29 -32.82
C ARG A 335 21.61 -16.82 -32.50
N PHE A 336 20.33 -16.39 -32.37
CA PHE A 336 20.02 -15.01 -32.05
C PHE A 336 20.66 -14.56 -30.74
N PHE A 337 20.55 -15.39 -29.70
CA PHE A 337 21.16 -15.12 -28.39
C PHE A 337 22.63 -15.54 -28.30
N ALA A 338 23.24 -16.07 -29.36
CA ALA A 338 24.62 -16.60 -29.40
C ALA A 338 24.96 -17.56 -28.27
N LEU A 339 24.05 -18.48 -27.96
CA LEU A 339 24.20 -19.45 -26.90
C LEU A 339 24.74 -20.78 -27.48
N GLN A 340 25.58 -21.46 -26.69
CA GLN A 340 26.05 -22.79 -26.96
C GLN A 340 25.95 -23.64 -25.68
N ALA A 341 25.22 -24.76 -25.75
CA ALA A 341 25.01 -25.59 -24.59
C ALA A 341 26.36 -26.11 -24.02
N PRO A 342 26.65 -25.83 -22.75
CA PRO A 342 27.83 -26.40 -22.10
C PRO A 342 27.56 -27.87 -21.70
N PRO A 343 28.59 -28.63 -21.28
CA PRO A 343 28.42 -29.99 -20.77
C PRO A 343 27.47 -30.09 -19.58
N LEU A 344 26.85 -31.27 -19.39
CA LEU A 344 25.84 -31.51 -18.34
C LEU A 344 26.36 -31.17 -16.93
N ILE A 345 27.64 -31.42 -16.65
CA ILE A 345 28.24 -31.11 -15.37
C ILE A 345 28.14 -29.62 -15.02
N VAL A 346 28.25 -28.75 -16.01
CA VAL A 346 28.10 -27.30 -15.83
C VAL A 346 26.65 -26.92 -15.51
N TRP A 347 25.68 -27.61 -16.07
CA TRP A 347 24.26 -27.44 -15.72
C TRP A 347 24.00 -27.78 -14.25
N LEU A 348 24.51 -28.92 -13.80
CA LEU A 348 24.37 -29.34 -12.42
C LEU A 348 25.07 -28.38 -11.45
N ALA A 349 26.24 -27.88 -11.81
CA ALA A 349 26.96 -26.89 -11.02
C ALA A 349 26.18 -25.57 -10.92
N ALA A 350 25.63 -25.06 -12.01
CA ALA A 350 24.85 -23.82 -12.02
C ALA A 350 23.56 -23.95 -11.18
N ILE A 351 22.87 -25.07 -11.25
CA ILE A 351 21.68 -25.35 -10.42
C ILE A 351 22.08 -25.46 -8.94
N GLY A 352 23.21 -26.13 -8.64
CA GLY A 352 23.74 -26.22 -7.27
C GLY A 352 24.09 -24.84 -6.70
N ILE A 353 24.73 -23.99 -7.46
CA ILE A 353 25.03 -22.60 -7.10
C ILE A 353 23.72 -21.83 -6.83
N ALA A 354 22.73 -21.98 -7.70
CA ALA A 354 21.43 -21.33 -7.52
C ALA A 354 20.74 -21.80 -6.22
N ALA A 355 20.81 -23.08 -5.89
CA ALA A 355 20.25 -23.63 -4.64
C ALA A 355 20.96 -23.07 -3.40
N ILE A 356 22.30 -22.93 -3.45
CA ILE A 356 23.08 -22.29 -2.39
C ILE A 356 22.66 -20.83 -2.21
N VAL A 357 22.63 -20.05 -3.30
CA VAL A 357 22.23 -18.64 -3.26
C VAL A 357 20.79 -18.49 -2.74
N TRP A 358 19.87 -19.37 -3.15
CA TRP A 358 18.51 -19.40 -2.66
C TRP A 358 18.43 -19.62 -1.14
N SER A 359 19.21 -20.58 -0.62
CA SER A 359 19.26 -20.87 0.80
C SER A 359 19.76 -19.67 1.61
N PHE A 360 20.83 -19.01 1.14
CA PHE A 360 21.34 -17.81 1.78
C PHE A 360 20.39 -16.60 1.63
N ALA A 361 19.82 -16.37 0.44
CA ALA A 361 18.91 -15.25 0.21
C ALA A 361 17.67 -15.31 1.10
N ARG A 362 17.20 -16.50 1.44
CA ARG A 362 16.09 -16.70 2.40
C ARG A 362 16.36 -16.16 3.80
N LEU A 363 17.62 -16.10 4.22
CA LEU A 363 17.98 -15.53 5.52
C LEU A 363 17.74 -14.01 5.60
N PHE A 364 17.66 -13.35 4.46
CA PHE A 364 17.43 -11.91 4.36
C PHE A 364 15.97 -11.54 4.06
N VAL A 365 15.10 -12.55 3.91
CA VAL A 365 13.64 -12.29 3.80
C VAL A 365 13.19 -11.75 5.15
N PRO A 366 12.59 -10.54 5.20
CA PRO A 366 12.06 -10.00 6.44
C PRO A 366 11.02 -10.97 7.01
N GLY A 367 11.30 -11.54 8.19
CA GLY A 367 10.33 -12.38 8.89
C GLY A 367 9.04 -11.59 9.16
N ASP A 368 7.95 -12.32 9.33
CA ASP A 368 6.70 -11.75 9.84
C ASP A 368 6.90 -11.31 11.30
N GLN A 369 7.43 -10.09 11.48
CA GLN A 369 7.43 -9.48 12.81
C GLN A 369 5.99 -9.05 13.15
N PRO A 370 5.47 -9.42 14.32
CA PRO A 370 4.17 -8.96 14.75
C PRO A 370 4.18 -7.42 14.81
N VAL A 371 3.28 -6.80 14.07
CA VAL A 371 3.07 -5.36 14.13
C VAL A 371 2.45 -5.07 15.52
N GLY A 372 3.14 -4.33 16.35
CA GLY A 372 2.61 -3.83 17.60
C GLY A 372 1.35 -2.97 17.37
N PRO A 373 0.51 -2.78 18.41
CA PRO A 373 -0.80 -2.14 18.28
C PRO A 373 -0.78 -0.69 17.79
N ARG A 374 0.37 -0.09 17.52
CA ARG A 374 0.53 1.29 17.01
C ARG A 374 1.31 1.39 15.71
N GLY A 375 1.51 0.30 14.95
CA GLY A 375 2.28 0.36 13.71
C GLY A 375 3.78 0.71 13.89
N GLN A 376 4.27 0.80 15.12
CA GLN A 376 5.69 1.00 15.42
C GLN A 376 6.39 -0.36 15.42
N ILE A 377 7.49 -0.43 14.68
CA ILE A 377 8.42 -1.56 14.78
C ILE A 377 9.01 -1.50 16.19
N VAL A 378 8.71 -2.50 17.01
CA VAL A 378 9.40 -2.69 18.29
C VAL A 378 10.73 -3.36 17.93
N ASP A 379 11.81 -2.58 17.90
CA ASP A 379 13.17 -3.11 17.90
C ASP A 379 13.39 -3.83 19.23
N THR A 380 13.56 -5.16 19.17
CA THR A 380 14.09 -5.98 20.25
C THR A 380 15.57 -6.25 20.04
#